data_bd7dbf94d37301a49c9f9058e88256ad
#
_entry.id   bd7dbf94d37301a49c9f9058e88256ad
#
_cell.length_a   1.000
_cell.length_b   1.000
_cell.length_c   1.000
_cell.angle_alpha   90.00
_cell.angle_beta   90.00
_cell.angle_gamma   90.00
#
_symmetry.space_group_name_H-M   'P 1'
#
loop_
_entity.id
_entity.type
_entity.pdbx_description
1 polymer ?
#
loop_
_entity_poly.entity_id
_entity_poly.type
_entity_poly.pdbx_seq_one_letter_code
_entity_poly.pdbx_strand_id
1 'polypeptide(L)'
;VPQLMKVVSPKLLCALGFCLFGAASFGSGMLNPDFAGPQFNHIQIIRALGQPMIMVTISLIATAYIQPQDAGSASSLFNILRNLGGAIGIALLATLLDARTKVYFDYLREAVVPSNPQVAERLAQLAERLGTDNAALGKLSEITHQQAMIMAYNDAFHFVGIGLAVSMVAVLLTRKLPEGLKAGEAH
;
A
#
# COMPACT_ATOMS: atom_id res chain seq x y z
N VAL A 1 1.10 5.65 21.20
CA VAL A 1 0.09 6.56 20.64
C VAL A 1 -0.65 7.32 21.76
N PRO A 2 -1.22 6.70 22.83
CA PRO A 2 -1.96 7.43 23.87
C PRO A 2 -1.16 8.53 24.58
N GLN A 3 0.14 8.33 24.80
CA GLN A 3 0.99 9.35 25.44
C GLN A 3 1.27 10.56 24.52
N LEU A 4 1.41 10.33 23.23
CA LEU A 4 1.58 11.41 22.24
C LEU A 4 0.29 12.27 22.11
N MET A 5 -0.88 11.66 22.31
CA MET A 5 -2.15 12.39 22.26
C MET A 5 -2.35 13.39 23.42
N LYS A 6 -1.53 13.32 24.47
CA LYS A 6 -1.52 14.32 25.56
C LYS A 6 -0.84 15.62 25.15
N VAL A 7 0.04 15.57 24.14
CA VAL A 7 0.89 16.71 23.72
C VAL A 7 0.48 17.21 22.34
N VAL A 8 0.05 16.31 21.45
CA VAL A 8 -0.24 16.61 20.04
C VAL A 8 -1.74 16.38 19.79
N SER A 9 -2.36 17.29 19.02
CA SER A 9 -3.77 17.14 18.66
C SER A 9 -4.00 15.85 17.84
N PRO A 10 -5.12 15.13 18.05
CA PRO A 10 -5.41 13.90 17.31
C PRO A 10 -5.36 14.06 15.78
N LYS A 11 -5.76 15.23 15.26
CA LYS A 11 -5.69 15.53 13.83
C LYS A 11 -4.25 15.59 13.30
N LEU A 12 -3.35 16.26 14.02
CA LEU A 12 -1.95 16.33 13.64
C LEU A 12 -1.29 14.95 13.71
N LEU A 13 -1.65 14.16 14.71
CA LEU A 13 -1.14 12.80 14.87
C LEU A 13 -1.63 11.90 13.73
N CYS A 14 -2.89 12.05 13.32
CA CYS A 14 -3.46 11.36 12.17
C CYS A 14 -2.76 11.76 10.86
N ALA A 15 -2.56 13.05 10.64
CA ALA A 15 -1.86 13.57 9.47
C ALA A 15 -0.41 13.06 9.41
N LEU A 16 0.29 13.02 10.54
CA LEU A 16 1.63 12.45 10.65
C LEU A 16 1.65 10.97 10.29
N GLY A 17 0.64 10.20 10.77
CA GLY A 17 0.47 8.80 10.40
C GLY A 17 0.27 8.61 8.89
N PHE A 18 -0.58 9.44 8.27
CA PHE A 18 -0.78 9.43 6.82
C PHE A 18 0.50 9.81 6.06
N CYS A 19 1.25 10.81 6.52
CA CYS A 19 2.54 11.17 5.92
C CYS A 19 3.54 10.02 5.97
N LEU A 20 3.71 9.38 7.14
CA LEU A 20 4.64 8.26 7.31
C LEU A 20 4.24 7.06 6.45
N PHE A 21 2.96 6.70 6.48
CA PHE A 21 2.47 5.57 5.70
C PHE A 21 2.51 5.87 4.20
N GLY A 22 2.16 7.08 3.78
CA GLY A 22 2.25 7.55 2.40
C GLY A 22 3.68 7.55 1.89
N ALA A 23 4.63 8.11 2.65
CA ALA A 23 6.05 8.09 2.32
C ALA A 23 6.59 6.65 2.17
N ALA A 24 6.19 5.74 3.07
CA ALA A 24 6.52 4.32 2.96
C ALA A 24 5.92 3.67 1.71
N SER A 25 4.70 4.06 1.32
CA SER A 25 4.06 3.56 0.09
C SER A 25 4.77 4.04 -1.16
N PHE A 26 5.11 5.33 -1.25
CA PHE A 26 5.92 5.85 -2.36
C PHE A 26 7.31 5.21 -2.41
N GLY A 27 7.97 5.00 -1.28
CA GLY A 27 9.25 4.29 -1.21
C GLY A 27 9.13 2.83 -1.70
N SER A 28 8.01 2.17 -1.40
CA SER A 28 7.73 0.82 -1.92
C SER A 28 7.40 0.82 -3.42
N GLY A 29 6.98 1.93 -4.00
CA GLY A 29 6.71 2.08 -5.43
C GLY A 29 7.99 2.19 -6.31
N MET A 30 9.18 2.13 -5.72
CA MET A 30 10.47 2.09 -6.42
C MET A 30 11.12 0.71 -6.37
N LEU A 31 10.29 -0.35 -6.30
CA LEU A 31 10.78 -1.73 -6.27
C LEU A 31 11.53 -2.08 -7.55
N ASN A 32 12.72 -2.67 -7.37
CA ASN A 32 13.55 -3.23 -8.42
C ASN A 32 13.79 -4.72 -8.09
N PRO A 33 13.96 -5.62 -9.07
CA PRO A 33 14.26 -7.04 -8.82
C PRO A 33 15.46 -7.29 -7.90
N ASP A 34 16.41 -6.36 -7.90
CA ASP A 34 17.62 -6.41 -7.07
C ASP A 34 17.41 -5.89 -5.63
N PHE A 35 16.18 -5.49 -5.28
CA PHE A 35 15.85 -4.98 -3.95
C PHE A 35 15.86 -6.14 -2.95
N ALA A 36 16.99 -6.33 -2.28
CA ALA A 36 17.16 -7.38 -1.28
C ALA A 36 16.45 -7.03 0.05
N GLY A 37 16.07 -8.07 0.81
CA GLY A 37 15.30 -7.96 2.05
C GLY A 37 15.73 -6.88 3.06
N PRO A 38 17.03 -6.60 3.29
CA PRO A 38 17.45 -5.58 4.26
C PRO A 38 16.98 -4.16 3.94
N GLN A 39 16.88 -3.80 2.68
CA GLN A 39 16.44 -2.46 2.25
C GLN A 39 14.93 -2.27 2.44
N PHE A 40 14.16 -3.37 2.40
CA PHE A 40 12.73 -3.37 2.64
C PHE A 40 12.37 -3.13 4.11
N ASN A 41 13.26 -3.51 5.04
CA ASN A 41 13.01 -3.41 6.48
C ASN A 41 12.80 -1.97 6.95
N HIS A 42 13.56 -1.01 6.43
CA HIS A 42 13.39 0.40 6.81
C HIS A 42 12.03 0.95 6.42
N ILE A 43 11.57 0.63 5.21
CA ILE A 43 10.25 1.03 4.71
C ILE A 43 9.14 0.41 5.55
N GLN A 44 9.27 -0.87 5.92
CA GLN A 44 8.31 -1.57 6.76
C GLN A 44 8.25 -1.01 8.19
N ILE A 45 9.37 -0.59 8.77
CA ILE A 45 9.40 0.07 10.09
C ILE A 45 8.64 1.40 10.03
N ILE A 46 8.87 2.23 9.02
CA ILE A 46 8.14 3.50 8.85
C ILE A 46 6.63 3.24 8.69
N ARG A 47 6.25 2.24 7.91
CA ARG A 47 4.86 1.82 7.72
C ARG A 47 4.24 1.34 9.03
N ALA A 48 4.94 0.51 9.80
CA ALA A 48 4.50 -0.02 11.08
C ALA A 48 4.28 1.06 12.13
N LEU A 49 5.03 2.17 12.08
CA LEU A 49 4.83 3.32 12.96
C LEU A 49 3.63 4.17 12.54
N GLY A 50 3.41 4.36 11.24
CA GLY A 50 2.30 5.17 10.72
C GLY A 50 0.93 4.52 10.92
N GLN A 51 0.82 3.21 10.76
CA GLN A 51 -0.44 2.48 10.80
C GLN A 51 -1.23 2.63 12.13
N PRO A 52 -0.65 2.41 13.31
CA PRO A 52 -1.37 2.57 14.58
C PRO A 52 -1.73 4.04 14.86
N MET A 53 -0.93 4.99 14.37
CA MET A 53 -1.25 6.41 14.49
C MET A 53 -2.54 6.75 13.74
N ILE A 54 -2.70 6.25 12.52
CA ILE A 54 -3.93 6.43 11.73
C ILE A 54 -5.11 5.74 12.42
N MET A 55 -4.97 4.46 12.76
CA MET A 55 -6.06 3.64 13.28
C MET A 55 -6.68 4.21 14.55
N VAL A 56 -5.84 4.56 15.53
CA VAL A 56 -6.31 5.08 16.82
C VAL A 56 -6.93 6.46 16.65
N THR A 57 -6.28 7.33 15.88
CA THR A 57 -6.75 8.72 15.76
C THR A 57 -7.99 8.85 14.88
N ILE A 58 -8.11 8.06 13.81
CA ILE A 58 -9.29 8.12 12.95
C ILE A 58 -10.55 7.58 13.68
N SER A 59 -10.37 6.53 14.49
CA SER A 59 -11.45 6.00 15.32
C SER A 59 -11.94 7.06 16.34
N LEU A 60 -10.99 7.74 16.99
CA LEU A 60 -11.31 8.81 17.94
C LEU A 60 -12.01 9.99 17.25
N ILE A 61 -11.53 10.42 16.08
CA ILE A 61 -12.13 11.51 15.31
C ILE A 61 -13.56 11.15 14.88
N ALA A 62 -13.79 9.91 14.44
CA ALA A 62 -15.07 9.42 13.98
C ALA A 62 -16.12 9.38 15.10
N THR A 63 -15.71 9.11 16.34
CA THR A 63 -16.62 8.99 17.50
C THR A 63 -16.69 10.25 18.37
N ALA A 64 -15.89 11.27 18.08
CA ALA A 64 -15.70 12.46 18.92
C ALA A 64 -16.98 13.29 19.23
N TYR A 65 -17.96 13.22 18.36
CA TYR A 65 -19.22 13.99 18.50
C TYR A 65 -20.44 13.15 18.89
N ILE A 66 -20.20 11.86 19.19
CA ILE A 66 -21.27 10.91 19.48
C ILE A 66 -21.60 10.95 20.97
N GLN A 67 -22.88 10.99 21.30
CA GLN A 67 -23.32 10.95 22.68
C GLN A 67 -23.01 9.58 23.30
N PRO A 68 -22.70 9.52 24.62
CA PRO A 68 -22.33 8.27 25.28
C PRO A 68 -23.37 7.13 25.13
N GLN A 69 -24.64 7.49 25.05
CA GLN A 69 -25.74 6.54 24.86
C GLN A 69 -25.75 5.88 23.49
N ASP A 70 -25.19 6.55 22.46
CA ASP A 70 -25.13 6.07 21.07
C ASP A 70 -23.76 5.48 20.72
N ALA A 71 -22.81 5.48 21.65
CA ALA A 71 -21.43 5.07 21.42
C ALA A 71 -21.31 3.62 20.89
N GLY A 72 -22.16 2.71 21.39
CA GLY A 72 -22.19 1.31 20.94
C GLY A 72 -22.62 1.17 19.48
N SER A 73 -23.69 1.84 19.08
CA SER A 73 -24.20 1.84 17.70
C SER A 73 -23.21 2.48 16.74
N ALA A 74 -22.61 3.58 17.15
CA ALA A 74 -21.60 4.29 16.37
C ALA A 74 -20.32 3.47 16.15
N SER A 75 -19.83 2.78 17.17
CA SER A 75 -18.70 1.87 17.06
C SER A 75 -18.99 0.72 16.09
N SER A 76 -20.20 0.16 16.16
CA SER A 76 -20.64 -0.90 15.26
C SER A 76 -20.68 -0.40 13.81
N LEU A 77 -21.29 0.76 13.56
CA LEU A 77 -21.35 1.37 12.24
C LEU A 77 -19.94 1.70 11.70
N PHE A 78 -19.06 2.26 12.53
CA PHE A 78 -17.68 2.53 12.17
C PHE A 78 -16.94 1.26 11.72
N ASN A 79 -17.11 0.15 12.45
CA ASN A 79 -16.49 -1.12 12.10
C ASN A 79 -17.05 -1.70 10.79
N ILE A 80 -18.36 -1.60 10.57
CA ILE A 80 -18.99 -2.03 9.31
C ILE A 80 -18.43 -1.22 8.13
N LEU A 81 -18.42 0.10 8.23
CA LEU A 81 -17.89 0.98 7.16
C LEU A 81 -16.40 0.75 6.91
N ARG A 82 -15.61 0.54 7.96
CA ARG A 82 -14.19 0.21 7.84
C ARG A 82 -13.98 -1.10 7.11
N ASN A 83 -14.73 -2.15 7.46
CA ASN A 83 -14.60 -3.46 6.80
C ASN A 83 -15.08 -3.40 5.34
N LEU A 84 -16.19 -2.69 5.07
CA LEU A 84 -16.69 -2.47 3.71
C LEU A 84 -15.67 -1.69 2.87
N GLY A 85 -15.13 -0.59 3.41
CA GLY A 85 -14.08 0.19 2.73
C GLY A 85 -12.82 -0.64 2.47
N GLY A 86 -12.43 -1.50 3.41
CA GLY A 86 -11.31 -2.43 3.24
C GLY A 86 -11.57 -3.44 2.12
N ALA A 87 -12.76 -4.04 2.06
CA ALA A 87 -13.14 -4.98 1.01
C ALA A 87 -13.13 -4.32 -0.38
N ILE A 88 -13.71 -3.13 -0.49
CA ILE A 88 -13.71 -2.34 -1.74
C ILE A 88 -12.26 -1.99 -2.15
N GLY A 89 -11.44 -1.54 -1.19
CA GLY A 89 -10.04 -1.19 -1.44
C GLY A 89 -9.24 -2.38 -1.96
N ILE A 90 -9.40 -3.57 -1.35
CA ILE A 90 -8.74 -4.80 -1.79
C ILE A 90 -9.18 -5.18 -3.21
N ALA A 91 -10.50 -5.11 -3.50
CA ALA A 91 -11.03 -5.44 -4.82
C ALA A 91 -10.49 -4.49 -5.91
N LEU A 92 -10.45 -3.18 -5.62
CA LEU A 92 -9.88 -2.18 -6.53
C LEU A 92 -8.39 -2.42 -6.79
N LEU A 93 -7.60 -2.69 -5.74
CA LEU A 93 -6.17 -2.98 -5.88
C LEU A 93 -5.93 -4.29 -6.65
N ALA A 94 -6.70 -5.34 -6.40
CA ALA A 94 -6.59 -6.59 -7.12
C ALA A 94 -6.88 -6.41 -8.62
N THR A 95 -7.94 -5.66 -8.96
CA THR A 95 -8.29 -5.33 -10.35
C THR A 95 -7.20 -4.48 -11.01
N LEU A 96 -6.67 -3.50 -10.31
CA LEU A 96 -5.57 -2.66 -10.80
C LEU A 96 -4.32 -3.50 -11.08
N LEU A 97 -3.94 -4.38 -10.15
CA LEU A 97 -2.77 -5.25 -10.29
C LEU A 97 -2.91 -6.19 -11.49
N ASP A 98 -4.09 -6.84 -11.65
CA ASP A 98 -4.32 -7.74 -12.79
C ASP A 98 -4.26 -6.98 -14.12
N ALA A 99 -4.94 -5.83 -14.22
CA ALA A 99 -4.95 -5.01 -15.42
C ALA A 99 -3.54 -4.49 -15.77
N ARG A 100 -2.81 -3.97 -14.78
CA ARG A 100 -1.46 -3.44 -15.00
C ARG A 100 -0.44 -4.54 -15.32
N THR A 101 -0.54 -5.70 -14.66
CA THR A 101 0.33 -6.85 -14.96
C THR A 101 0.16 -7.29 -16.41
N LYS A 102 -1.07 -7.36 -16.93
CA LYS A 102 -1.32 -7.69 -18.34
C LYS A 102 -0.69 -6.67 -19.30
N VAL A 103 -0.92 -5.38 -19.06
CA VAL A 103 -0.36 -4.30 -19.89
C VAL A 103 1.17 -4.34 -19.89
N TYR A 104 1.80 -4.49 -18.73
CA TYR A 104 3.26 -4.56 -18.65
C TYR A 104 3.82 -5.85 -19.22
N PHE A 105 3.12 -6.97 -19.06
CA PHE A 105 3.53 -8.23 -19.67
C PHE A 105 3.51 -8.16 -21.19
N ASP A 106 2.45 -7.60 -21.79
CA ASP A 106 2.36 -7.41 -23.23
C ASP A 106 3.46 -6.47 -23.74
N TYR A 107 3.69 -5.36 -23.05
CA TYR A 107 4.76 -4.42 -23.38
C TYR A 107 6.16 -5.08 -23.31
N LEU A 108 6.45 -5.83 -22.26
CA LEU A 108 7.75 -6.51 -22.12
C LEU A 108 7.91 -7.64 -23.14
N ARG A 109 6.82 -8.35 -23.46
CA ARG A 109 6.81 -9.42 -24.44
C ARG A 109 7.17 -8.93 -25.84
N GLU A 110 6.74 -7.73 -26.22
CA GLU A 110 7.10 -7.11 -27.50
C GLU A 110 8.62 -6.86 -27.61
N ALA A 111 9.30 -6.59 -26.49
CA ALA A 111 10.74 -6.40 -26.43
C ALA A 111 11.52 -7.73 -26.40
N VAL A 112 10.89 -8.84 -25.99
CA VAL A 112 11.48 -10.17 -25.88
C VAL A 112 11.32 -10.92 -27.22
N VAL A 113 12.03 -10.43 -28.24
CA VAL A 113 12.02 -11.07 -29.57
C VAL A 113 13.35 -11.81 -29.83
N PRO A 114 13.29 -12.96 -30.52
CA PRO A 114 14.50 -13.75 -30.82
C PRO A 114 15.56 -13.00 -31.66
N SER A 115 15.16 -11.95 -32.37
CA SER A 115 16.07 -11.09 -33.13
C SER A 115 16.92 -10.16 -32.25
N ASN A 116 16.58 -10.01 -30.98
CA ASN A 116 17.40 -9.27 -30.03
C ASN A 116 18.57 -10.14 -29.54
N PRO A 117 19.84 -9.76 -29.80
CA PRO A 117 21.01 -10.57 -29.43
C PRO A 117 21.06 -10.93 -27.94
N GLN A 118 20.66 -10.00 -27.07
CA GLN A 118 20.65 -10.22 -25.62
C GLN A 118 19.61 -11.28 -25.20
N VAL A 119 18.45 -11.29 -25.87
CA VAL A 119 17.40 -12.30 -25.64
C VAL A 119 17.87 -13.66 -26.15
N ALA A 120 18.48 -13.71 -27.34
CA ALA A 120 19.01 -14.95 -27.90
C ALA A 120 20.11 -15.56 -27.01
N GLU A 121 21.04 -14.73 -26.53
CA GLU A 121 22.08 -15.17 -25.59
C GLU A 121 21.50 -15.70 -24.29
N ARG A 122 20.51 -14.99 -23.73
CA ARG A 122 19.83 -15.40 -22.49
C ARG A 122 19.06 -16.71 -22.65
N LEU A 123 18.40 -16.90 -23.79
CA LEU A 123 17.73 -18.15 -24.13
C LEU A 123 18.74 -19.31 -24.23
N ALA A 124 19.88 -19.11 -24.91
CA ALA A 124 20.91 -20.13 -25.01
C ALA A 124 21.46 -20.55 -23.64
N GLN A 125 21.76 -19.57 -22.77
CA GLN A 125 22.19 -19.84 -21.39
C GLN A 125 21.13 -20.61 -20.57
N LEU A 126 19.84 -20.27 -20.75
CA LEU A 126 18.76 -20.99 -20.08
C LEU A 126 18.56 -22.40 -20.64
N ALA A 127 18.68 -22.58 -21.96
CA ALA A 127 18.60 -23.88 -22.61
C ALA A 127 19.72 -24.84 -22.17
N GLU A 128 20.93 -24.32 -22.05
CA GLU A 128 22.09 -25.07 -21.53
C GLU A 128 21.83 -25.55 -20.07
N ARG A 129 21.25 -24.69 -19.24
CA ARG A 129 20.96 -25.03 -17.83
C ARG A 129 19.75 -25.95 -17.65
N LEU A 130 18.73 -25.81 -18.47
CA LEU A 130 17.44 -26.50 -18.33
C LEU A 130 17.34 -27.72 -19.27
N GLY A 131 18.27 -27.89 -20.19
CA GLY A 131 18.38 -29.04 -21.07
C GLY A 131 17.46 -29.03 -22.29
N THR A 132 16.52 -28.09 -22.41
CA THR A 132 15.60 -27.97 -23.56
C THR A 132 15.22 -26.51 -23.86
N ASP A 133 15.05 -26.19 -25.15
CA ASP A 133 14.62 -24.87 -25.60
C ASP A 133 13.23 -24.48 -25.08
N ASN A 134 12.32 -25.44 -24.99
CA ASN A 134 10.98 -25.20 -24.47
C ASN A 134 10.98 -24.84 -22.99
N ALA A 135 11.85 -25.45 -22.18
CA ALA A 135 12.02 -25.09 -20.77
C ALA A 135 12.65 -23.69 -20.63
N ALA A 136 13.60 -23.34 -21.51
CA ALA A 136 14.20 -22.02 -21.54
C ALA A 136 13.18 -20.92 -21.89
N LEU A 137 12.33 -21.14 -22.88
CA LEU A 137 11.24 -20.23 -23.25
C LEU A 137 10.23 -20.07 -22.13
N GLY A 138 9.84 -21.18 -21.48
CA GLY A 138 8.95 -21.15 -20.32
C GLY A 138 9.54 -20.32 -19.16
N LYS A 139 10.83 -20.51 -18.87
CA LYS A 139 11.53 -19.75 -17.83
C LYS A 139 11.67 -18.26 -18.17
N LEU A 140 11.94 -17.94 -19.42
CA LEU A 140 12.00 -16.54 -19.87
C LEU A 140 10.64 -15.85 -19.75
N SER A 141 9.56 -16.54 -20.13
CA SER A 141 8.19 -16.04 -19.95
C SER A 141 7.86 -15.81 -18.47
N GLU A 142 8.25 -16.72 -17.58
CA GLU A 142 8.08 -16.58 -16.13
C GLU A 142 8.81 -15.34 -15.61
N ILE A 143 10.07 -15.14 -15.99
CA ILE A 143 10.87 -13.97 -15.62
C ILE A 143 10.19 -12.68 -16.11
N THR A 144 9.72 -12.67 -17.36
CA THR A 144 9.02 -11.53 -17.94
C THR A 144 7.74 -11.20 -17.18
N HIS A 145 6.98 -12.22 -16.80
CA HIS A 145 5.77 -12.06 -16.00
C HIS A 145 6.08 -11.53 -14.59
N GLN A 146 7.14 -12.01 -13.95
CA GLN A 146 7.59 -11.49 -12.64
C GLN A 146 7.99 -10.01 -12.73
N GLN A 147 8.68 -9.59 -13.79
CA GLN A 147 9.00 -8.18 -14.03
C GLN A 147 7.74 -7.33 -14.22
N ALA A 148 6.79 -7.81 -15.00
CA ALA A 148 5.50 -7.14 -15.20
C ALA A 148 4.74 -6.97 -13.87
N MET A 149 4.74 -8.00 -13.02
CA MET A 149 4.15 -7.92 -11.69
C MET A 149 4.83 -6.87 -10.80
N ILE A 150 6.16 -6.79 -10.80
CA ILE A 150 6.90 -5.78 -10.01
C ILE A 150 6.50 -4.37 -10.46
N MET A 151 6.41 -4.12 -11.77
CA MET A 151 5.96 -2.83 -12.29
C MET A 151 4.52 -2.51 -11.89
N ALA A 152 3.63 -3.51 -11.94
CA ALA A 152 2.25 -3.36 -11.51
C ALA A 152 2.13 -3.08 -9.99
N TYR A 153 2.96 -3.71 -9.16
CA TYR A 153 3.03 -3.40 -7.72
C TYR A 153 3.52 -1.98 -7.46
N ASN A 154 4.49 -1.48 -8.22
CA ASN A 154 4.94 -0.10 -8.12
C ASN A 154 3.78 0.88 -8.37
N ASP A 155 2.99 0.65 -9.41
CA ASP A 155 1.78 1.44 -9.69
C ASP A 155 0.75 1.34 -8.55
N ALA A 156 0.52 0.14 -8.01
CA ALA A 156 -0.40 -0.07 -6.90
C ALA A 156 0.04 0.70 -5.63
N PHE A 157 1.33 0.72 -5.32
CA PHE A 157 1.85 1.51 -4.20
C PHE A 157 1.70 3.01 -4.41
N HIS A 158 1.89 3.51 -5.63
CA HIS A 158 1.63 4.90 -5.96
C HIS A 158 0.13 5.24 -5.81
N PHE A 159 -0.76 4.35 -6.28
CA PHE A 159 -2.20 4.52 -6.12
C PHE A 159 -2.62 4.59 -4.64
N VAL A 160 -2.08 3.69 -3.80
CA VAL A 160 -2.29 3.73 -2.35
C VAL A 160 -1.76 5.03 -1.74
N GLY A 161 -0.57 5.46 -2.15
CA GLY A 161 0.03 6.72 -1.69
C GLY A 161 -0.84 7.94 -1.99
N ILE A 162 -1.41 8.01 -3.20
CA ILE A 162 -2.35 9.07 -3.59
C ILE A 162 -3.63 9.00 -2.74
N GLY A 163 -4.20 7.81 -2.54
CA GLY A 163 -5.37 7.61 -1.69
C GLY A 163 -5.15 8.08 -0.25
N LEU A 164 -3.97 7.81 0.31
CA LEU A 164 -3.57 8.29 1.64
C LEU A 164 -3.42 9.82 1.68
N ALA A 165 -2.86 10.44 0.65
CA ALA A 165 -2.75 11.90 0.56
C ALA A 165 -4.13 12.56 0.51
N VAL A 166 -5.06 12.03 -0.28
CA VAL A 166 -6.46 12.49 -0.33
C VAL A 166 -7.13 12.32 1.03
N SER A 167 -6.94 11.18 1.69
CA SER A 167 -7.50 10.91 3.02
C SER A 167 -6.93 11.86 4.07
N MET A 168 -5.64 12.19 4.00
CA MET A 168 -5.01 13.18 4.88
C MET A 168 -5.67 14.56 4.73
N VAL A 169 -5.86 15.02 3.49
CA VAL A 169 -6.54 16.30 3.21
C VAL A 169 -7.97 16.26 3.77
N ALA A 170 -8.71 15.18 3.55
CA ALA A 170 -10.07 15.02 4.07
C ALA A 170 -10.10 15.13 5.61
N VAL A 171 -9.17 14.49 6.32
CA VAL A 171 -9.07 14.59 7.78
C VAL A 171 -8.75 16.00 8.25
N LEU A 172 -7.85 16.70 7.56
CA LEU A 172 -7.52 18.09 7.91
C LEU A 172 -8.69 19.06 7.72
N LEU A 173 -9.56 18.80 6.74
CA LEU A 173 -10.77 19.58 6.47
C LEU A 173 -11.91 19.28 7.45
N THR A 174 -11.86 18.23 8.26
CA THR A 174 -12.90 17.97 9.28
C THR A 174 -12.95 19.10 10.30
N ARG A 175 -14.13 19.31 10.96
CA ARG A 175 -14.32 20.32 11.99
C ARG A 175 -13.31 20.17 13.13
N LYS A 176 -12.98 21.28 13.83
CA LYS A 176 -12.13 21.25 15.02
C LYS A 176 -12.76 20.28 16.05
N LEU A 177 -11.96 19.37 16.57
CA LEU A 177 -12.40 18.45 17.63
C LEU A 177 -12.77 19.26 18.91
N PRO A 178 -13.78 18.81 19.70
CA PRO A 178 -14.10 19.43 20.98
C PRO A 178 -12.86 19.51 21.87
N GLU A 179 -12.65 20.64 22.52
CA GLU A 179 -11.61 20.81 23.52
C GLU A 179 -11.97 19.94 24.74
N GLY A 180 -11.27 18.85 24.94
CA GLY A 180 -11.55 17.88 26.04
C GLY A 180 -11.33 16.43 25.67
N LEU A 181 -11.18 16.09 24.40
CA LEU A 181 -10.79 14.73 23.95
C LEU A 181 -9.30 14.47 24.19
N LYS A 182 -8.81 14.75 25.39
CA LYS A 182 -7.52 14.25 25.87
C LYS A 182 -7.75 12.78 26.25
N ALA A 183 -6.97 11.90 25.63
CA ALA A 183 -7.00 10.46 25.88
C ALA A 183 -6.88 10.16 27.38
N GLY A 184 -7.99 10.00 28.08
CA GLY A 184 -7.99 9.77 29.51
C GLY A 184 -9.32 9.35 30.11
N GLU A 185 -10.46 9.51 29.40
CA GLU A 185 -11.78 9.20 29.97
C GLU A 185 -12.57 8.22 29.09
N ALA A 186 -11.93 7.17 28.62
CA ALA A 186 -12.64 5.97 28.16
C ALA A 186 -12.46 4.89 29.22
N HIS A 187 -13.33 4.96 30.23
CA HIS A 187 -13.62 3.85 31.14
C HIS A 187 -14.74 3.01 30.56
#